data_039e7e4788f0faf6155108af802657d4
#
_entry.id   039e7e4788f0faf6155108af802657d4
#
_cell.length_a   1.000
_cell.length_b   1.000
_cell.length_c   1.000
_cell.angle_alpha   90.00
_cell.angle_beta   90.00
_cell.angle_gamma   90.00
#
_symmetry.space_group_name_H-M   'P 1'
#
loop_
_entity.id
_entity.type
_entity.pdbx_description
1 polymer ?
#
loop_
_entity_poly.entity_id
_entity_poly.type
_entity_poly.pdbx_seq_one_letter_code
_entity_poly.pdbx_strand_id
1 'polypeptide(L)' 'MERQQKAYKGVIDYFKKKILDGELRPGEKLPPERDIAEQLNVSRNSVREAIRIMDMTGVIS' A
#
# COMPACT_ATOMS: atom_id res chain seq x y z
N MET A 1 -10.88 1.54 -15.71
CA MET A 1 -10.00 2.66 -15.75
C MET A 1 -9.82 3.28 -14.41
N GLU A 2 -10.76 4.11 -14.07
CA GLU A 2 -10.65 4.82 -12.82
C GLU A 2 -10.72 3.94 -11.61
N ARG A 3 -11.38 2.81 -11.74
CA ARG A 3 -11.50 1.88 -10.64
C ARG A 3 -10.14 1.37 -10.17
N GLN A 4 -9.27 1.08 -11.13
CA GLN A 4 -7.95 0.59 -10.78
C GLN A 4 -7.14 1.65 -10.08
N GLN A 5 -7.26 2.88 -10.55
CA GLN A 5 -6.57 3.98 -9.92
C GLN A 5 -7.04 4.19 -8.50
N LYS A 6 -8.35 4.08 -8.29
CA LYS A 6 -8.89 4.23 -6.95
C LYS A 6 -8.42 3.10 -6.03
N ALA A 7 -8.29 1.91 -6.58
CA ALA A 7 -7.89 0.77 -5.78
C ALA A 7 -6.50 0.98 -5.21
N TYR A 8 -5.55 1.37 -6.05
CA TYR A 8 -4.19 1.53 -5.54
C TYR A 8 -4.06 2.79 -4.69
N LYS A 9 -4.88 3.78 -4.95
CA LYS A 9 -4.88 4.96 -4.08
C LYS A 9 -5.33 4.62 -2.67
N GLY A 10 -6.32 3.76 -2.56
CA GLY A 10 -6.78 3.31 -1.26
C GLY A 10 -5.69 2.56 -0.52
N VAL A 11 -4.90 1.78 -1.25
CA VAL A 11 -3.78 1.07 -0.64
C VAL A 11 -2.72 2.06 -0.16
N ILE A 12 -2.43 3.06 -0.97
CA ILE A 12 -1.45 4.08 -0.58
C ILE A 12 -1.91 4.80 0.67
N ASP A 13 -3.18 5.18 0.73
CA ASP A 13 -3.72 5.85 1.90
C ASP A 13 -3.62 4.96 3.13
N TYR A 14 -3.87 3.67 2.96
CA TYR A 14 -3.77 2.71 4.04
C TYR A 14 -2.34 2.70 4.62
N PHE A 15 -1.35 2.64 3.75
CA PHE A 15 0.03 2.63 4.21
C PHE A 15 0.41 3.95 4.86
N LYS A 16 0.00 5.06 4.27
CA LYS A 16 0.31 6.36 4.84
C LYS A 16 -0.25 6.49 6.25
N LYS A 17 -1.46 6.03 6.43
CA LYS A 17 -2.08 6.09 7.73
C LYS A 17 -1.34 5.24 8.74
N LYS A 18 -0.91 4.06 8.33
CA LYS A 18 -0.15 3.17 9.20
C LYS A 18 1.17 3.82 9.62
N ILE A 19 1.81 4.49 8.69
CA ILE A 19 3.07 5.17 9.01
C ILE A 19 2.83 6.32 9.97
N LEU A 20 1.79 7.09 9.74
CA LEU A 20 1.48 8.22 10.60
C LEU A 20 1.12 7.77 12.01
N ASP A 21 0.45 6.64 12.12
CA ASP A 21 0.07 6.10 13.42
C ASP A 21 1.24 5.42 14.14
N GLY A 22 2.36 5.27 13.47
CA GLY A 22 3.51 4.60 14.04
C GLY A 22 3.43 3.10 14.02
N GLU A 23 2.44 2.54 13.36
CA GLU A 23 2.29 1.08 13.26
C GLU A 23 3.20 0.48 12.22
N LEU A 24 3.63 1.30 11.27
CA LEU A 24 4.52 0.84 10.22
C LEU A 24 5.60 1.88 10.03
N ARG A 25 6.86 1.46 10.13
CA ARG A 25 7.98 2.38 9.98
C ARG A 25 8.60 2.24 8.60
N PRO A 26 9.07 3.34 8.03
CA PRO A 26 9.78 3.25 6.75
C PRO A 26 10.95 2.28 6.86
N GLY A 27 11.11 1.44 5.86
CA GLY A 27 12.16 0.45 5.85
C GLY A 27 11.83 -0.83 6.58
N GLU A 28 10.72 -0.85 7.27
CA GLU A 28 10.27 -2.05 7.98
C GLU A 28 9.67 -3.04 6.99
N LYS A 29 9.66 -4.31 7.38
CA LYS A 29 9.11 -5.35 6.54
C LYS A 29 7.61 -5.18 6.42
N LEU A 30 7.12 -5.15 5.18
CA LEU A 30 5.70 -4.99 4.94
C LEU A 30 4.95 -6.31 5.09
N PRO A 31 3.66 -6.26 5.44
CA PRO A 31 2.85 -7.48 5.44
C PRO A 31 2.77 -8.06 4.04
N PRO A 32 2.45 -9.35 3.92
CA PRO A 32 2.29 -9.96 2.59
C PRO A 32 1.24 -9.24 1.76
N GLU A 33 1.50 -9.13 0.47
CA GLU A 33 0.56 -8.48 -0.44
C GLU A 33 -0.82 -9.11 -0.35
N ARG A 34 -0.84 -10.41 -0.20
CA ARG A 34 -2.08 -11.14 -0.14
C ARG A 34 -2.95 -10.70 1.04
N ASP A 35 -2.32 -10.53 2.20
CA ASP A 35 -3.06 -10.10 3.38
C ASP A 35 -3.62 -8.70 3.21
N ILE A 36 -2.82 -7.81 2.66
CA ILE A 36 -3.27 -6.44 2.43
C ILE A 36 -4.41 -6.43 1.42
N ALA A 37 -4.29 -7.22 0.37
CA ALA A 37 -5.32 -7.29 -0.66
C ALA A 37 -6.64 -7.76 -0.08
N GLU A 38 -6.59 -8.76 0.78
CA GLU A 38 -7.81 -9.27 1.40
C GLU A 38 -8.40 -8.26 2.37
N GLN A 39 -7.55 -7.62 3.14
CA GLN A 39 -7.99 -6.64 4.11
C GLN A 39 -8.69 -5.47 3.46
N LEU A 40 -8.16 -5.01 2.35
CA LEU A 40 -8.69 -3.84 1.66
C LEU A 40 -9.64 -4.20 0.54
N ASN A 41 -9.83 -5.49 0.29
CA ASN A 41 -10.72 -5.97 -0.75
C ASN A 41 -10.33 -5.42 -2.12
N VAL A 42 -9.05 -5.51 -2.43
CA VAL A 42 -8.51 -5.10 -3.72
C VAL A 42 -7.68 -6.24 -4.29
N SER A 43 -7.29 -6.11 -5.55
CA SER A 43 -6.47 -7.14 -6.18
C SER A 43 -5.04 -7.01 -5.69
N ARG A 44 -4.27 -8.11 -5.76
CA ARG A 44 -2.87 -8.08 -5.39
C ARG A 44 -2.08 -7.17 -6.31
N ASN A 45 -2.53 -7.05 -7.56
CA ASN A 45 -1.90 -6.13 -8.49
C ASN A 45 -1.97 -4.70 -7.99
N SER A 46 -3.11 -4.32 -7.44
CA SER A 46 -3.28 -2.97 -6.90
C SER A 46 -2.34 -2.73 -5.72
N VAL A 47 -2.20 -3.73 -4.85
CA VAL A 47 -1.30 -3.63 -3.72
C VAL A 47 0.14 -3.48 -4.20
N ARG A 48 0.53 -4.30 -5.14
CA ARG A 48 1.89 -4.27 -5.67
C ARG A 48 2.19 -2.92 -6.32
N GLU A 49 1.22 -2.41 -7.07
CA GLU A 49 1.39 -1.13 -7.73
C GLU A 49 1.56 0.00 -6.73
N ALA A 50 0.78 -0.03 -5.66
CA ALA A 50 0.87 0.97 -4.61
C ALA A 50 2.24 0.93 -3.93
N ILE A 51 2.70 -0.27 -3.61
CA ILE A 51 4.00 -0.44 -2.97
C ILE A 51 5.10 0.11 -3.87
N ARG A 52 4.99 -0.18 -5.16
CA ARG A 52 5.97 0.28 -6.13
C ARG A 52 6.02 1.81 -6.17
N ILE A 53 4.86 2.44 -6.19
CA ILE A 53 4.79 3.89 -6.23
C ILE A 53 5.39 4.49 -4.97
N MET A 54 5.07 3.94 -3.82
CA MET A 54 5.59 4.45 -2.57
C MET A 54 7.09 4.23 -2.45
N ASP A 55 7.57 3.12 -2.98
CA ASP A 55 9.00 2.85 -2.98
C ASP A 55 9.74 3.87 -3.86
N MET A 56 9.14 4.20 -4.99
CA MET A 56 9.73 5.19 -5.89
C MET A 56 9.80 6.57 -5.28
N THR A 57 8.83 6.90 -4.46
CA THR A 57 8.81 8.22 -3.80
C THR A 57 9.60 8.24 -2.50
N GLY A 58 10.14 7.10 -2.09
CA GLY A 58 10.92 7.04 -0.88
C GLY A 58 10.10 6.99 0.40
N VAL A 59 8.81 6.76 0.28
CA VAL A 59 7.94 6.75 1.46
C VAL A 59 8.20 5.54 2.34
N ILE A 60 8.45 4.39 1.73
CA ILE A 60 8.60 3.15 2.48
C ILE A 60 9.88 2.40 2.16
N SER A 61 10.78 3.00 1.47
CA SER A 61 12.02 2.31 1.11
C SER A 61 12.96 2.15 2.29
#